data_137392bf4406e8e44684fdd36c7a8c37
#
_entry.id   137392bf4406e8e44684fdd36c7a8c37
#
_cell.length_a   1.000
_cell.length_b   1.000
_cell.length_c   1.000
_cell.angle_alpha   90.00
_cell.angle_beta   90.00
_cell.angle_gamma   90.00
#
_symmetry.space_group_name_H-M   'P 1'
#
loop_
_entity.id
_entity.type
_entity.pdbx_description
1 polymer ?
#
loop_
_entity_poly.entity_id
_entity_poly.type
_entity_poly.pdbx_seq_one_letter_code
_entity_poly.pdbx_strand_id
1 'polypeptide(L)'
;PDLLVDDPVRLYLAEIGRVPLLTPDQEVQLGRAVELGAYLAECRRVAGEDPVALLRTVWTRFSAGWPVVAEFAAAVGVEQRSRSVLLDRVVPLSAHPPTALRAALAQLGQSVEALEDALRCRRLEFALFPPTLRAWSDPCDRPLPPEPPLAELDLDPDALAAHWRRIQQEGEAARRKLTE
;
A
#
# COMPACT_ATOMS: atom_id res chain seq x y z
N PRO A 1 38.69 46.67 11.10
CA PRO A 1 38.67 45.47 11.91
C PRO A 1 37.26 44.89 11.85
N ASP A 2 37.05 44.05 10.80
CA ASP A 2 35.80 43.36 10.59
C ASP A 2 35.71 42.26 11.64
N LEU A 3 34.87 42.51 12.62
CA LEU A 3 34.38 41.47 13.54
C LEU A 3 33.56 40.51 12.70
N LEU A 4 34.20 39.42 12.31
CA LEU A 4 33.53 38.19 11.89
C LEU A 4 32.72 37.67 13.09
N VAL A 5 31.58 38.27 13.32
CA VAL A 5 30.54 37.66 14.12
C VAL A 5 30.08 36.46 13.28
N ASP A 6 30.48 35.27 13.69
CA ASP A 6 29.90 34.03 13.20
C ASP A 6 28.39 34.16 13.41
N ASP A 7 27.67 34.52 12.37
CA ASP A 7 26.23 34.68 12.42
C ASP A 7 25.62 33.27 12.54
N PRO A 8 25.08 32.91 13.71
CA PRO A 8 24.49 31.57 13.93
C PRO A 8 23.41 31.22 12.88
N VAL A 9 22.77 32.25 12.31
CA VAL A 9 21.78 32.10 11.25
C VAL A 9 22.45 31.68 9.93
N ARG A 10 23.64 32.24 9.62
CA ARG A 10 24.39 31.82 8.43
C ARG A 10 24.91 30.40 8.52
N LEU A 11 25.40 29.99 9.69
CA LEU A 11 25.81 28.61 9.97
C LEU A 11 24.62 27.66 9.84
N TYR A 12 23.49 28.01 10.44
CA TYR A 12 22.24 27.26 10.37
C TYR A 12 21.74 27.13 8.91
N LEU A 13 21.73 28.23 8.15
CA LEU A 13 21.35 28.20 6.73
C LEU A 13 22.33 27.40 5.86
N ALA A 14 23.61 27.43 6.18
CA ALA A 14 24.63 26.63 5.50
C ALA A 14 24.52 25.14 5.82
N GLU A 15 24.11 24.77 7.04
CA GLU A 15 23.86 23.38 7.43
C GLU A 15 22.57 22.85 6.80
N ILE A 16 21.46 23.60 6.83
CA ILE A 16 20.20 23.21 6.18
C ILE A 16 20.39 23.09 4.66
N GLY A 17 21.16 23.98 4.04
CA GLY A 17 21.43 23.93 2.60
C GLY A 17 22.29 22.73 2.16
N ARG A 18 22.90 22.00 3.10
CA ARG A 18 23.67 20.78 2.82
C ARG A 18 22.82 19.51 2.83
N VAL A 19 21.66 19.54 3.47
CA VAL A 19 20.73 18.41 3.46
C VAL A 19 19.87 18.55 2.21
N PRO A 20 19.99 17.64 1.22
CA PRO A 20 19.14 17.68 0.05
C PRO A 20 17.69 17.45 0.49
N LEU A 21 16.85 18.46 0.28
CA LEU A 21 15.42 18.34 0.53
C LEU A 21 14.84 17.22 -0.33
N LEU A 22 13.98 16.42 0.25
CA LEU A 22 13.25 15.39 -0.48
C LEU A 22 12.33 16.04 -1.52
N THR A 23 12.26 15.47 -2.70
CA THR A 23 11.24 15.86 -3.67
C THR A 23 9.87 15.32 -3.24
N PRO A 24 8.75 15.94 -3.66
CA PRO A 24 7.41 15.42 -3.37
C PRO A 24 7.23 13.95 -3.75
N ASP A 25 7.80 13.51 -4.86
CA ASP A 25 7.74 12.12 -5.30
C ASP A 25 8.51 11.19 -4.35
N GLN A 26 9.67 11.63 -3.85
CA GLN A 26 10.45 10.89 -2.87
C GLN A 26 9.69 10.78 -1.54
N GLU A 27 9.06 11.85 -1.08
CA GLU A 27 8.23 11.84 0.14
C GLU A 27 7.07 10.83 0.01
N VAL A 28 6.38 10.84 -1.12
CA VAL A 28 5.29 9.88 -1.40
C VAL A 28 5.80 8.44 -1.43
N GLN A 29 6.96 8.19 -2.07
CA GLN A 29 7.54 6.84 -2.13
C GLN A 29 7.96 6.35 -0.74
N LEU A 30 8.62 7.19 0.05
CA LEU A 30 9.02 6.87 1.41
C LEU A 30 7.81 6.65 2.32
N GLY A 31 6.78 7.50 2.21
CA GLY A 31 5.53 7.35 2.94
C GLY A 31 4.84 6.02 2.65
N ARG A 32 4.78 5.62 1.38
CA ARG A 32 4.23 4.32 0.96
C ARG A 32 5.03 3.14 1.53
N ALA A 33 6.37 3.23 1.54
CA ALA A 33 7.21 2.18 2.10
C ALA A 33 7.02 2.04 3.61
N VAL A 34 6.90 3.14 4.33
CA VAL A 34 6.60 3.15 5.79
C VAL A 34 5.23 2.53 6.05
N GLU A 35 4.21 2.92 5.29
CA GLU A 35 2.85 2.41 5.45
C GLU A 35 2.78 0.90 5.17
N LEU A 36 3.45 0.44 4.11
CA LEU A 36 3.50 -0.97 3.74
C LEU A 36 4.21 -1.81 4.82
N GLY A 37 5.33 -1.31 5.34
CA GLY A 37 6.06 -1.97 6.44
C GLY A 37 5.23 -2.04 7.73
N ALA A 38 4.50 -0.99 8.06
CA ALA A 38 3.61 -0.96 9.22
C ALA A 38 2.44 -1.95 9.08
N TYR A 39 1.82 -2.01 7.89
CA TYR A 39 0.75 -2.96 7.61
C TYR A 39 1.23 -4.42 7.65
N LEU A 40 2.42 -4.69 7.11
CA LEU A 40 3.06 -6.00 7.22
C LEU A 40 3.27 -6.41 8.68
N ALA A 41 3.76 -5.50 9.53
CA ALA A 41 3.96 -5.75 10.95
C ALA A 41 2.62 -6.06 11.67
N GLU A 42 1.54 -5.41 11.27
CA GLU A 42 0.20 -5.72 11.78
C GLU A 42 -0.26 -7.12 11.36
N CYS A 43 -0.09 -7.49 10.09
CA CYS A 43 -0.42 -8.85 9.63
C CYS A 43 0.40 -9.92 10.36
N ARG A 44 1.69 -9.65 10.62
CA ARG A 44 2.58 -10.55 11.36
C ARG A 44 2.15 -10.77 12.80
N ARG A 45 1.59 -9.77 13.47
CA ARG A 45 1.06 -9.95 14.84
C ARG A 45 -0.05 -11.01 14.89
N VAL A 46 -0.79 -11.18 13.81
CA VAL A 46 -1.85 -12.20 13.71
C VAL A 46 -1.32 -13.54 13.22
N ALA A 47 -0.46 -13.52 12.20
CA ALA A 47 0.04 -14.72 11.53
C ALA A 47 1.22 -15.40 12.25
N GLY A 48 1.97 -14.65 13.09
CA GLY A 48 3.25 -15.09 13.63
C GLY A 48 4.40 -14.94 12.63
N GLU A 49 5.48 -15.70 12.85
CA GLU A 49 6.71 -15.61 12.05
C GLU A 49 6.73 -16.55 10.83
N ASP A 50 5.76 -17.46 10.71
CA ASP A 50 5.66 -18.36 9.56
C ASP A 50 5.33 -17.58 8.27
N PRO A 51 6.22 -17.58 7.25
CA PRO A 51 6.01 -16.82 6.03
C PRO A 51 4.80 -17.26 5.22
N VAL A 52 4.42 -18.54 5.30
CA VAL A 52 3.24 -19.07 4.61
C VAL A 52 1.96 -18.68 5.34
N ALA A 53 1.94 -18.74 6.67
CA ALA A 53 0.82 -18.27 7.48
C ALA A 53 0.58 -16.76 7.28
N LEU A 54 1.66 -15.98 7.17
CA LEU A 54 1.58 -14.56 6.86
C LEU A 54 0.96 -14.31 5.48
N LEU A 55 1.37 -15.07 4.45
CA LEU A 55 0.77 -14.97 3.12
C LEU A 55 -0.71 -15.30 3.14
N ARG A 56 -1.11 -16.37 3.83
CA ARG A 56 -2.52 -16.73 3.99
C ARG A 56 -3.31 -15.62 4.67
N THR A 57 -2.76 -14.99 5.69
CA THR A 57 -3.41 -13.86 6.38
C THR A 57 -3.64 -12.68 5.45
N VAL A 58 -2.63 -12.27 4.69
CA VAL A 58 -2.74 -11.17 3.71
C VAL A 58 -3.72 -11.54 2.60
N TRP A 59 -3.65 -12.77 2.08
CA TRP A 59 -4.56 -13.28 1.06
C TRP A 59 -6.02 -13.29 1.50
N THR A 60 -6.30 -13.79 2.69
CA THR A 60 -7.66 -13.86 3.24
C THR A 60 -8.26 -12.47 3.40
N ARG A 61 -7.48 -11.50 3.89
CA ARG A 61 -7.92 -10.10 4.00
C ARG A 61 -8.23 -9.52 2.63
N PHE A 62 -7.35 -9.73 1.66
CA PHE A 62 -7.52 -9.24 0.30
C PHE A 62 -8.75 -9.84 -0.38
N SER A 63 -8.86 -11.17 -0.39
CA SER A 63 -9.97 -11.88 -1.06
C SER A 63 -11.33 -11.57 -0.42
N ALA A 64 -11.39 -11.49 0.91
CA ALA A 64 -12.62 -11.15 1.63
C ALA A 64 -13.06 -9.69 1.40
N GLY A 65 -12.12 -8.77 1.25
CA GLY A 65 -12.43 -7.34 1.03
C GLY A 65 -12.59 -6.96 -0.44
N TRP A 66 -12.18 -7.81 -1.37
CA TRP A 66 -12.24 -7.51 -2.80
C TRP A 66 -13.66 -7.24 -3.33
N PRO A 67 -14.71 -7.99 -2.95
CA PRO A 67 -16.06 -7.76 -3.45
C PRO A 67 -16.56 -6.34 -3.27
N VAL A 68 -16.21 -5.67 -2.17
CA VAL A 68 -16.58 -4.27 -1.91
C VAL A 68 -15.99 -3.34 -2.98
N VAL A 69 -14.72 -3.52 -3.34
CA VAL A 69 -14.06 -2.73 -4.37
C VAL A 69 -14.66 -2.99 -5.75
N ALA A 70 -14.94 -4.26 -6.07
CA ALA A 70 -15.54 -4.65 -7.34
C ALA A 70 -16.96 -4.08 -7.52
N GLU A 71 -17.76 -4.10 -6.46
CA GLU A 71 -19.10 -3.53 -6.45
C GLU A 71 -19.09 -2.01 -6.67
N PHE A 72 -18.16 -1.32 -6.02
CA PHE A 72 -17.96 0.11 -6.25
C PHE A 72 -17.53 0.43 -7.67
N ALA A 73 -16.56 -0.30 -8.20
CA ALA A 73 -16.10 -0.10 -9.56
C ALA A 73 -17.23 -0.28 -10.57
N ALA A 74 -18.08 -1.30 -10.36
CA ALA A 74 -19.27 -1.53 -11.17
C ALA A 74 -20.28 -0.35 -11.07
N ALA A 75 -20.55 0.13 -9.85
CA ALA A 75 -21.49 1.23 -9.60
C ALA A 75 -21.09 2.55 -10.25
N VAL A 76 -19.78 2.81 -10.40
CA VAL A 76 -19.25 4.03 -11.05
C VAL A 76 -18.85 3.80 -12.51
N GLY A 77 -19.09 2.62 -13.09
CA GLY A 77 -18.81 2.31 -14.48
C GLY A 77 -17.32 2.18 -14.81
N VAL A 78 -16.48 1.84 -13.83
CA VAL A 78 -15.05 1.60 -14.07
C VAL A 78 -14.87 0.18 -14.61
N GLU A 79 -14.12 0.07 -15.70
CA GLU A 79 -13.82 -1.21 -16.32
C GLU A 79 -12.94 -2.09 -15.40
N GLN A 80 -13.37 -3.33 -15.19
CA GLN A 80 -12.73 -4.28 -14.25
C GLN A 80 -11.92 -5.34 -15.02
N ARG A 81 -10.79 -4.95 -15.62
CA ARG A 81 -9.89 -5.91 -16.29
C ARG A 81 -8.73 -6.33 -15.43
N SER A 82 -8.15 -5.41 -14.68
CA SER A 82 -6.95 -5.59 -13.86
C SER A 82 -7.19 -4.98 -12.49
N ARG A 83 -6.88 -5.73 -11.43
CA ARG A 83 -7.05 -5.30 -10.04
C ARG A 83 -6.12 -4.15 -9.68
N SER A 84 -4.87 -4.19 -10.14
CA SER A 84 -3.92 -3.09 -9.91
C SER A 84 -4.42 -1.78 -10.54
N VAL A 85 -4.84 -1.83 -11.80
CA VAL A 85 -5.36 -0.65 -12.51
C VAL A 85 -6.63 -0.13 -11.85
N LEU A 86 -7.50 -1.03 -11.40
CA LEU A 86 -8.75 -0.66 -10.73
C LEU A 86 -8.46 0.05 -9.40
N LEU A 87 -7.57 -0.50 -8.58
CA LEU A 87 -7.16 0.13 -7.31
C LEU A 87 -6.57 1.52 -7.53
N ASP A 88 -5.79 1.71 -8.59
CA ASP A 88 -5.20 3.01 -8.92
C ASP A 88 -6.25 4.03 -9.43
N ARG A 89 -7.26 3.57 -10.17
CA ARG A 89 -8.32 4.44 -10.71
C ARG A 89 -9.36 4.84 -9.68
N VAL A 90 -9.74 3.95 -8.79
CA VAL A 90 -10.81 4.22 -7.80
C VAL A 90 -10.31 5.10 -6.65
N VAL A 91 -9.04 5.03 -6.30
CA VAL A 91 -8.45 5.87 -5.23
C VAL A 91 -8.60 7.38 -5.50
N PRO A 92 -8.29 7.92 -6.69
CA PRO A 92 -8.53 9.34 -6.98
C PRO A 92 -10.02 9.73 -6.91
N LEU A 93 -10.94 8.80 -7.22
CA LEU A 93 -12.38 9.05 -7.14
C LEU A 93 -12.86 9.17 -5.69
N SER A 94 -12.24 8.45 -4.76
CA SER A 94 -12.58 8.53 -3.33
C SER A 94 -12.17 9.87 -2.71
N ALA A 95 -11.06 10.45 -3.14
CA ALA A 95 -10.56 11.74 -2.64
C ALA A 95 -11.52 12.91 -2.96
N HIS A 96 -12.19 12.86 -4.13
CA HIS A 96 -13.15 13.87 -4.57
C HIS A 96 -14.38 13.16 -5.19
N PRO A 97 -15.24 12.56 -4.35
CA PRO A 97 -16.29 11.68 -4.84
C PRO A 97 -17.30 12.41 -5.72
N PRO A 98 -17.47 12.02 -6.99
CA PRO A 98 -18.53 12.52 -7.84
C PRO A 98 -19.91 12.26 -7.23
N THR A 99 -20.92 13.01 -7.65
CA THR A 99 -22.30 12.82 -7.17
C THR A 99 -22.80 11.38 -7.40
N ALA A 100 -22.44 10.77 -8.53
CA ALA A 100 -22.76 9.38 -8.85
C ALA A 100 -22.16 8.40 -7.82
N LEU A 101 -20.92 8.65 -7.38
CA LEU A 101 -20.28 7.82 -6.36
C LEU A 101 -20.98 7.95 -4.99
N ARG A 102 -21.32 9.16 -4.58
CA ARG A 102 -22.08 9.38 -3.32
C ARG A 102 -23.43 8.68 -3.36
N ALA A 103 -24.12 8.72 -4.49
CA ALA A 103 -25.40 8.02 -4.66
C ALA A 103 -25.22 6.49 -4.57
N ALA A 104 -24.20 5.93 -5.22
CA ALA A 104 -23.86 4.51 -5.16
C ALA A 104 -23.52 4.08 -3.73
N LEU A 105 -22.69 4.85 -3.02
CA LEU A 105 -22.35 4.63 -1.61
C LEU A 105 -23.60 4.59 -0.70
N ALA A 106 -24.49 5.56 -0.88
CA ALA A 106 -25.72 5.62 -0.11
C ALA A 106 -26.64 4.41 -0.37
N GLN A 107 -26.71 3.92 -1.62
CA GLN A 107 -27.46 2.70 -1.97
C GLN A 107 -26.87 1.44 -1.34
N LEU A 108 -25.54 1.38 -1.19
CA LEU A 108 -24.82 0.26 -0.59
C LEU A 108 -24.75 0.37 0.95
N GLY A 109 -25.26 1.45 1.54
CA GLY A 109 -25.17 1.69 2.98
C GLY A 109 -23.72 1.92 3.47
N GLN A 110 -22.84 2.38 2.58
CA GLN A 110 -21.43 2.61 2.88
C GLN A 110 -21.11 4.11 2.98
N SER A 111 -20.10 4.47 3.76
CA SER A 111 -19.56 5.81 3.81
C SER A 111 -18.35 5.98 2.89
N VAL A 112 -18.00 7.25 2.58
CA VAL A 112 -16.78 7.55 1.80
C VAL A 112 -15.54 7.07 2.54
N GLU A 113 -15.48 7.28 3.85
CA GLU A 113 -14.38 6.88 4.71
C GLU A 113 -14.18 5.35 4.73
N ALA A 114 -15.28 4.60 4.78
CA ALA A 114 -15.24 3.13 4.71
C ALA A 114 -14.71 2.63 3.37
N LEU A 115 -15.07 3.30 2.27
CA LEU A 115 -14.54 3.01 0.94
C LEU A 115 -13.04 3.32 0.87
N GLU A 116 -12.62 4.50 1.34
CA GLU A 116 -11.21 4.90 1.35
C GLU A 116 -10.35 3.89 2.13
N ASP A 117 -10.82 3.47 3.30
CA ASP A 117 -10.12 2.47 4.11
C ASP A 117 -10.07 1.10 3.42
N ALA A 118 -11.17 0.67 2.82
CA ALA A 118 -11.22 -0.57 2.04
C ALA A 118 -10.24 -0.55 0.86
N LEU A 119 -10.17 0.55 0.11
CA LEU A 119 -9.25 0.71 -1.02
C LEU A 119 -7.79 0.76 -0.54
N ARG A 120 -7.50 1.49 0.52
CA ARG A 120 -6.18 1.58 1.12
C ARG A 120 -5.68 0.20 1.54
N CYS A 121 -6.50 -0.56 2.28
CA CYS A 121 -6.15 -1.91 2.71
C CYS A 121 -5.89 -2.84 1.52
N ARG A 122 -6.77 -2.83 0.52
CA ARG A 122 -6.59 -3.69 -0.69
C ARG A 122 -5.33 -3.32 -1.46
N ARG A 123 -4.97 -2.05 -1.55
CA ARG A 123 -3.70 -1.63 -2.17
C ARG A 123 -2.49 -2.13 -1.41
N LEU A 124 -2.50 -2.03 -0.09
CA LEU A 124 -1.40 -2.51 0.75
C LEU A 124 -1.25 -4.03 0.65
N GLU A 125 -2.36 -4.76 0.74
CA GLU A 125 -2.36 -6.22 0.62
C GLU A 125 -1.87 -6.68 -0.76
N PHE A 126 -2.33 -6.04 -1.83
CA PHE A 126 -1.88 -6.34 -3.19
C PHE A 126 -0.38 -6.03 -3.37
N ALA A 127 0.11 -4.93 -2.78
CA ALA A 127 1.53 -4.58 -2.80
C ALA A 127 2.39 -5.54 -1.97
N LEU A 128 1.83 -6.16 -0.94
CA LEU A 128 2.51 -7.20 -0.15
C LEU A 128 2.67 -8.52 -0.90
N PHE A 129 1.86 -8.82 -1.90
CA PHE A 129 1.99 -10.08 -2.64
C PHE A 129 3.37 -10.20 -3.31
N PRO A 130 4.00 -11.39 -3.27
CA PRO A 130 5.17 -11.64 -4.09
C PRO A 130 4.83 -11.47 -5.58
N PRO A 131 5.80 -11.11 -6.44
CA PRO A 131 5.55 -10.77 -7.84
C PRO A 131 4.74 -11.81 -8.63
N THR A 132 5.00 -13.09 -8.39
CA THR A 132 4.29 -14.21 -9.03
C THR A 132 2.82 -14.24 -8.65
N LEU A 133 2.50 -14.11 -7.37
CA LEU A 133 1.12 -14.09 -6.88
C LEU A 133 0.39 -12.82 -7.33
N ARG A 134 1.09 -11.68 -7.35
CA ARG A 134 0.54 -10.43 -7.85
C ARG A 134 0.12 -10.54 -9.31
N ALA A 135 1.00 -11.05 -10.17
CA ALA A 135 0.70 -11.28 -11.59
C ALA A 135 -0.44 -12.28 -11.78
N TRP A 136 -0.47 -13.34 -10.98
CA TRP A 136 -1.52 -14.35 -11.02
C TRP A 136 -2.89 -13.79 -10.61
N SER A 137 -2.93 -12.95 -9.58
CA SER A 137 -4.17 -12.38 -9.02
C SER A 137 -4.62 -11.08 -9.69
N ASP A 138 -3.86 -10.49 -10.61
CA ASP A 138 -4.19 -9.21 -11.22
C ASP A 138 -5.42 -9.24 -12.14
N PRO A 139 -5.64 -10.25 -13.02
CA PRO A 139 -6.82 -10.30 -13.87
C PRO A 139 -8.12 -10.40 -13.06
N CYS A 140 -9.07 -9.49 -13.30
CA CYS A 140 -10.33 -9.44 -12.56
C CYS A 140 -11.30 -10.58 -12.93
N ASP A 141 -11.17 -11.16 -14.12
CA ASP A 141 -11.97 -12.32 -14.57
C ASP A 141 -11.56 -13.62 -13.87
N ARG A 142 -10.38 -13.66 -13.24
CA ARG A 142 -9.96 -14.79 -12.44
C ARG A 142 -10.58 -14.70 -11.03
N PRO A 143 -11.34 -15.73 -10.59
CA PRO A 143 -11.86 -15.76 -9.24
C PRO A 143 -10.73 -15.87 -8.22
N LEU A 144 -10.92 -15.26 -7.06
CA LEU A 144 -9.99 -15.39 -5.94
C LEU A 144 -10.44 -16.59 -5.09
N PRO A 145 -9.68 -17.69 -5.04
CA PRO A 145 -10.02 -18.84 -4.20
C PRO A 145 -9.88 -18.47 -2.71
N PRO A 146 -10.53 -19.24 -1.80
CA PRO A 146 -10.43 -19.00 -0.36
C PRO A 146 -8.98 -19.08 0.18
N GLU A 147 -8.17 -19.96 -0.40
CA GLU A 147 -6.75 -20.14 -0.07
C GLU A 147 -5.87 -19.63 -1.23
N PRO A 148 -4.69 -19.08 -0.92
CA PRO A 148 -3.75 -18.67 -1.96
C PRO A 148 -3.27 -19.91 -2.76
N PRO A 149 -3.03 -19.79 -4.08
CA PRO A 149 -2.67 -20.91 -4.95
C PRO A 149 -1.19 -21.29 -4.80
N LEU A 150 -0.77 -21.70 -3.60
CA LEU A 150 0.64 -21.95 -3.26
C LEU A 150 1.26 -23.05 -4.11
N ALA A 151 0.52 -24.17 -4.32
CA ALA A 151 1.00 -25.29 -5.09
C ALA A 151 1.10 -24.98 -6.60
N GLU A 152 0.17 -24.17 -7.12
CA GLU A 152 0.17 -23.77 -8.54
C GLU A 152 1.34 -22.85 -8.86
N LEU A 153 1.72 -21.98 -7.90
CA LEU A 153 2.75 -20.97 -8.10
C LEU A 153 4.15 -21.42 -7.60
N ASP A 154 4.25 -22.62 -7.05
CA ASP A 154 5.52 -23.14 -6.49
C ASP A 154 6.23 -22.10 -5.58
N LEU A 155 5.47 -21.53 -4.65
CA LEU A 155 5.97 -20.48 -3.77
C LEU A 155 6.84 -21.07 -2.67
N ASP A 156 8.14 -20.88 -2.79
CA ASP A 156 9.12 -21.30 -1.80
C ASP A 156 9.02 -20.48 -0.50
N PRO A 157 8.88 -21.12 0.68
CA PRO A 157 8.81 -20.44 1.97
C PRO A 157 10.02 -19.55 2.28
N ASP A 158 11.22 -19.94 1.87
CA ASP A 158 12.44 -19.14 2.09
C ASP A 158 12.44 -17.88 1.23
N ALA A 159 11.98 -17.99 -0.01
CA ALA A 159 11.78 -16.84 -0.90
C ALA A 159 10.71 -15.88 -0.36
N LEU A 160 9.62 -16.40 0.22
CA LEU A 160 8.61 -15.60 0.91
C LEU A 160 9.20 -14.88 2.13
N ALA A 161 9.96 -15.57 2.95
CA ALA A 161 10.62 -14.98 4.12
C ALA A 161 11.59 -13.85 3.71
N ALA A 162 12.34 -14.04 2.62
CA ALA A 162 13.22 -13.02 2.07
C ALA A 162 12.43 -11.81 1.54
N HIS A 163 11.29 -12.03 0.87
CA HIS A 163 10.40 -11.00 0.38
C HIS A 163 9.85 -10.13 1.53
N TRP A 164 9.38 -10.76 2.61
CA TRP A 164 8.86 -10.03 3.79
C TRP A 164 9.95 -9.23 4.50
N ARG A 165 11.15 -9.79 4.65
CA ARG A 165 12.29 -9.09 5.25
C ARG A 165 12.68 -7.85 4.46
N ARG A 166 12.68 -7.93 3.12
CA ARG A 166 12.98 -6.79 2.25
C ARG A 166 11.97 -5.67 2.46
N ILE A 167 10.67 -5.94 2.45
CA ILE A 167 9.62 -4.94 2.68
C ILE A 167 9.79 -4.28 4.05
N GLN A 168 10.05 -5.06 5.08
CA GLN A 168 10.29 -4.53 6.42
C GLN A 168 11.50 -3.59 6.46
N GLN A 169 12.62 -4.01 5.87
CA GLN A 169 13.86 -3.21 5.82
C GLN A 169 13.67 -1.91 5.03
N GLU A 170 12.97 -1.96 3.90
CA GLU A 170 12.63 -0.78 3.11
C GLU A 170 11.75 0.20 3.91
N GLY A 171 10.75 -0.28 4.64
CA GLY A 171 9.90 0.53 5.51
C GLY A 171 10.66 1.18 6.67
N GLU A 172 11.57 0.45 7.31
CA GLU A 172 12.42 0.96 8.39
C GLU A 172 13.43 1.99 7.87
N ALA A 173 14.05 1.74 6.71
CA ALA A 173 14.96 2.68 6.06
C ALA A 173 14.24 3.97 5.65
N ALA A 174 13.03 3.84 5.09
CA ALA A 174 12.20 4.97 4.71
C ALA A 174 11.80 5.82 5.92
N ARG A 175 11.43 5.17 7.04
CA ARG A 175 11.10 5.86 8.28
C ARG A 175 12.27 6.68 8.80
N ARG A 176 13.47 6.10 8.84
CA ARG A 176 14.69 6.84 9.25
C ARG A 176 14.91 8.06 8.38
N LYS A 177 14.84 7.89 7.06
CA LYS A 177 15.06 8.98 6.10
C LYS A 177 14.05 10.13 6.19
N LEU A 178 12.82 9.85 6.64
CA LEU A 178 11.79 10.87 6.87
C LEU A 178 11.94 11.61 8.21
N THR A 179 12.75 11.06 9.14
CA THR A 179 12.95 11.62 10.49
C THR A 179 14.32 12.30 10.66
N GLU A 180 15.22 12.18 9.71
CA GLU A 180 16.50 12.90 9.60
C GLU A 180 16.30 14.27 8.94
#